data_0e5ce005426ba8c51c2be3e795d06b50
#
_entry.id   0e5ce005426ba8c51c2be3e795d06b50
#
_cell.length_a   1.000
_cell.length_b   1.000
_cell.length_c   1.000
_cell.angle_alpha   90.00
_cell.angle_beta   90.00
_cell.angle_gamma   90.00
#
_symmetry.space_group_name_H-M   'P 1'
#
loop_
_entity.id
_entity.type
_entity.pdbx_description
1 polymer ?
#
loop_
_entity_poly.entity_id
_entity_poly.type
_entity_poly.pdbx_seq_one_letter_code
_entity_poly.pdbx_strand_id
1 'polypeptide(L)'
;MPDTPIVVLINGGSASASEILAGALQDHQRAVVMGTQSFGKGSVQTVIPLDETHAIKMTTARYYTPDGRSIQAKGIKPDIEVKPAQLTELDSQPFFTEADLSGHLEGQDEGQQEEPQKQEDAQSTSPANKDFQLRSALNLLKGMSILNKRNKPTQESAD
;
A
#
# COMPACT_ATOMS: atom_id res chain seq x y z
N MET A 1 5.86 -13.07 -11.68
CA MET A 1 4.42 -13.09 -11.36
C MET A 1 3.81 -11.78 -11.85
N PRO A 2 3.35 -11.69 -13.09
CA PRO A 2 2.86 -10.44 -13.69
C PRO A 2 1.57 -9.92 -13.02
N ASP A 3 0.76 -10.79 -12.45
CA ASP A 3 -0.58 -10.44 -11.94
C ASP A 3 -0.63 -10.15 -10.43
N THR A 4 0.52 -10.18 -9.74
CA THR A 4 0.54 -9.91 -8.30
C THR A 4 0.34 -8.41 -8.06
N PRO A 5 -0.69 -7.99 -7.30
CA PRO A 5 -0.87 -6.58 -6.97
C PRO A 5 0.29 -6.05 -6.13
N ILE A 6 0.71 -4.82 -6.40
CA ILE A 6 1.79 -4.15 -5.69
C ILE A 6 1.28 -2.80 -5.18
N VAL A 7 1.58 -2.49 -3.94
CA VAL A 7 1.44 -1.15 -3.36
C VAL A 7 2.80 -0.68 -2.89
N VAL A 8 3.18 0.54 -3.25
CA VAL A 8 4.42 1.19 -2.83
C VAL A 8 4.07 2.31 -1.87
N LEU A 9 4.60 2.25 -0.64
CA LEU A 9 4.45 3.31 0.34
C LEU A 9 5.61 4.29 0.24
N ILE A 10 5.29 5.59 0.12
CA ILE A 10 6.26 6.69 0.08
C ILE A 10 5.90 7.77 1.10
N ASN A 11 6.91 8.51 1.53
CA ASN A 11 6.75 9.69 2.38
C ASN A 11 7.88 10.69 2.14
N GLY A 12 7.91 11.79 2.87
CA GLY A 12 8.94 12.82 2.76
C GLY A 12 10.38 12.35 3.02
N GLY A 13 10.58 11.15 3.59
CA GLY A 13 11.90 10.52 3.74
C GLY A 13 12.30 9.65 2.55
N SER A 14 11.39 9.38 1.64
CA SER A 14 11.68 8.61 0.40
C SER A 14 12.39 9.51 -0.59
N ALA A 15 13.64 9.17 -0.94
CA ALA A 15 14.48 10.02 -1.77
C ALA A 15 15.32 9.23 -2.79
N SER A 16 15.71 9.90 -3.90
CA SER A 16 16.69 9.40 -4.88
C SER A 16 16.25 8.08 -5.52
N ALA A 17 16.98 6.98 -5.33
CA ALA A 17 16.70 5.68 -5.95
C ALA A 17 15.29 5.16 -5.64
N SER A 18 14.78 5.39 -4.44
CA SER A 18 13.40 5.01 -4.08
C SER A 18 12.36 5.79 -4.86
N GLU A 19 12.64 7.07 -5.19
CA GLU A 19 11.76 7.89 -6.03
C GLU A 19 11.79 7.44 -7.49
N ILE A 20 12.97 7.04 -7.97
CA ILE A 20 13.12 6.49 -9.33
C ILE A 20 12.28 5.22 -9.46
N LEU A 21 12.40 4.30 -8.49
CA LEU A 21 11.63 3.06 -8.49
C LEU A 21 10.13 3.32 -8.38
N ALA A 22 9.70 4.15 -7.43
CA ALA A 22 8.29 4.46 -7.23
C ALA A 22 7.69 5.12 -8.47
N GLY A 23 8.39 6.12 -9.05
CA GLY A 23 7.95 6.81 -10.26
C GLY A 23 7.88 5.90 -11.48
N ALA A 24 8.84 5.00 -11.65
CA ALA A 24 8.81 4.03 -12.74
C ALA A 24 7.64 3.04 -12.62
N LEU A 25 7.39 2.52 -11.42
CA LEU A 25 6.26 1.62 -11.18
C LEU A 25 4.91 2.32 -11.36
N GLN A 26 4.84 3.60 -10.98
CA GLN A 26 3.64 4.43 -11.15
C GLN A 26 3.36 4.69 -12.63
N ASP A 27 4.33 5.18 -13.40
CA ASP A 27 4.18 5.51 -14.82
C ASP A 27 3.82 4.27 -15.65
N HIS A 28 4.42 3.12 -15.33
CA HIS A 28 4.06 1.85 -15.96
C HIS A 28 2.76 1.21 -15.41
N GLN A 29 2.04 1.89 -14.53
CA GLN A 29 0.80 1.38 -13.90
C GLN A 29 0.97 -0.02 -13.27
N ARG A 30 2.21 -0.31 -12.85
CA ARG A 30 2.54 -1.63 -12.29
C ARG A 30 2.25 -1.72 -10.80
N ALA A 31 2.23 -0.59 -10.11
CA ALA A 31 1.93 -0.49 -8.68
C ALA A 31 1.07 0.74 -8.40
N VAL A 32 0.31 0.68 -7.32
CA VAL A 32 -0.34 1.84 -6.73
C VAL A 32 0.60 2.48 -5.72
N VAL A 33 0.92 3.74 -5.89
CA VAL A 33 1.78 4.51 -4.98
C VAL A 33 0.91 5.20 -3.94
N MET A 34 1.15 4.92 -2.66
CA MET A 34 0.38 5.46 -1.54
C MET A 34 1.26 6.17 -0.52
N GLY A 35 0.67 7.04 0.27
CA GLY A 35 1.36 7.73 1.36
C GLY A 35 1.34 9.24 1.22
N THR A 36 2.47 9.89 1.40
CA THR A 36 2.62 11.34 1.21
C THR A 36 3.71 11.61 0.18
N GLN A 37 3.73 12.84 -0.34
CA GLN A 37 4.72 13.25 -1.34
C GLN A 37 6.16 12.94 -0.89
N SER A 38 6.98 12.44 -1.80
CA SER A 38 8.38 12.11 -1.55
C SER A 38 9.29 13.35 -1.50
N PHE A 39 10.57 13.16 -1.20
CA PHE A 39 11.52 14.24 -0.94
C PHE A 39 11.82 15.13 -2.17
N GLY A 40 12.02 14.53 -3.33
CA GLY A 40 12.34 15.27 -4.55
C GLY A 40 13.84 15.39 -4.86
N LYS A 41 14.62 14.33 -4.64
CA LYS A 41 16.03 14.29 -5.04
C LYS A 41 16.20 13.60 -6.37
N GLY A 42 16.08 14.37 -7.46
CA GLY A 42 16.20 13.88 -8.84
C GLY A 42 17.54 14.21 -9.50
N SER A 43 18.59 14.50 -8.74
CA SER A 43 19.91 14.85 -9.28
C SER A 43 20.93 13.73 -9.14
N VAL A 44 21.76 13.55 -10.18
CA VAL A 44 22.95 12.71 -10.17
C VAL A 44 24.13 13.55 -9.76
N GLN A 45 24.89 13.07 -8.81
CA GLN A 45 26.11 13.73 -8.33
C GLN A 45 27.31 12.83 -8.58
N THR A 46 28.34 13.38 -9.20
CA THR A 46 29.61 12.72 -9.43
C THR A 46 30.66 13.33 -8.53
N VAL A 47 31.45 12.46 -7.89
CA VAL A 47 32.61 12.87 -7.08
C VAL A 47 33.85 12.71 -7.94
N ILE A 48 34.53 13.83 -8.20
CA ILE A 48 35.75 13.91 -9.00
C ILE A 48 36.91 14.13 -8.04
N PRO A 49 37.82 13.15 -7.84
CA PRO A 49 39.01 13.36 -7.03
C PRO A 49 39.94 14.37 -7.71
N LEU A 50 40.46 15.30 -6.93
CA LEU A 50 41.45 16.27 -7.38
C LEU A 50 42.88 15.85 -6.98
N ASP A 51 43.02 15.29 -5.79
CA ASP A 51 44.23 14.71 -5.26
C ASP A 51 43.90 13.62 -4.25
N GLU A 52 44.91 13.13 -3.48
CA GLU A 52 44.73 12.05 -2.50
C GLU A 52 43.78 12.42 -1.34
N THR A 53 43.52 13.70 -1.10
CA THR A 53 42.77 14.19 0.05
C THR A 53 41.57 15.04 -0.30
N HIS A 54 41.46 15.50 -1.55
CA HIS A 54 40.43 16.45 -1.99
C HIS A 54 39.63 15.91 -3.15
N ALA A 55 38.33 16.18 -3.13
CA ALA A 55 37.42 15.84 -4.24
C ALA A 55 36.36 16.92 -4.44
N ILE A 56 35.91 17.10 -5.65
CA ILE A 56 34.77 17.97 -6.00
C ILE A 56 33.54 17.08 -6.21
N LYS A 57 32.44 17.46 -5.59
CA LYS A 57 31.12 16.87 -5.81
C LYS A 57 30.30 17.78 -6.71
N MET A 58 30.00 17.32 -7.90
CA MET A 58 29.26 18.08 -8.90
C MET A 58 27.96 17.39 -9.28
N THR A 59 26.90 18.17 -9.53
CA THR A 59 25.67 17.68 -10.16
C THR A 59 25.89 17.60 -11.67
N THR A 60 25.81 16.39 -12.21
CA THR A 60 26.12 16.12 -13.63
C THR A 60 24.89 15.77 -14.47
N ALA A 61 23.80 15.29 -13.85
CA ALA A 61 22.57 14.91 -14.56
C ALA A 61 21.33 15.03 -13.66
N ARG A 62 20.15 14.87 -14.27
CA ARG A 62 18.86 14.78 -13.60
C ARG A 62 18.16 13.50 -14.00
N TYR A 63 17.43 12.91 -13.05
CA TYR A 63 16.53 11.81 -13.31
C TYR A 63 15.17 12.31 -13.74
N TYR A 64 14.57 11.58 -14.66
CA TYR A 64 13.18 11.73 -15.07
C TYR A 64 12.49 10.37 -14.95
N THR A 65 11.19 10.38 -14.70
CA THR A 65 10.40 9.17 -14.76
C THR A 65 10.22 8.71 -16.21
N PRO A 66 9.78 7.48 -16.50
CA PRO A 66 9.53 7.02 -17.87
C PRO A 66 8.64 7.96 -18.70
N ASP A 67 7.64 8.60 -18.09
CA ASP A 67 6.77 9.59 -18.73
C ASP A 67 7.41 10.99 -18.86
N GLY A 68 8.70 11.13 -18.52
CA GLY A 68 9.43 12.39 -18.64
C GLY A 68 9.17 13.40 -17.51
N ARG A 69 8.54 13.00 -16.41
CA ARG A 69 8.33 13.89 -15.25
C ARG A 69 9.64 14.11 -14.50
N SER A 70 9.94 15.35 -14.13
CA SER A 70 11.12 15.67 -13.30
C SER A 70 10.84 15.37 -11.85
N ILE A 71 11.72 14.61 -11.20
CA ILE A 71 11.71 14.32 -9.78
C ILE A 71 12.30 15.48 -8.97
N GLN A 72 13.27 16.21 -9.53
CA GLN A 72 14.02 17.26 -8.85
C GLN A 72 13.11 18.36 -8.29
N ALA A 73 13.19 18.58 -6.97
CA ALA A 73 12.42 19.56 -6.18
C ALA A 73 10.89 19.33 -6.17
N LYS A 74 10.39 18.31 -6.87
CA LYS A 74 8.97 17.98 -6.93
C LYS A 74 8.62 16.68 -6.21
N GLY A 75 9.52 15.70 -6.24
CA GLY A 75 9.25 14.37 -5.74
C GLY A 75 8.21 13.60 -6.56
N ILE A 76 7.81 12.47 -6.02
CA ILE A 76 6.72 11.66 -6.54
C ILE A 76 5.47 11.96 -5.71
N LYS A 77 4.39 12.34 -6.39
CA LYS A 77 3.08 12.49 -5.77
C LYS A 77 2.41 11.11 -5.72
N PRO A 78 1.91 10.65 -4.55
CA PRO A 78 1.21 9.38 -4.49
C PRO A 78 -0.10 9.41 -5.27
N ASP A 79 -0.54 8.24 -5.76
CA ASP A 79 -1.85 8.06 -6.41
C ASP A 79 -2.96 8.18 -5.36
N ILE A 80 -2.70 7.65 -4.15
CA ILE A 80 -3.60 7.74 -3.00
C ILE A 80 -2.86 8.40 -1.84
N GLU A 81 -3.30 9.61 -1.48
CA GLU A 81 -2.73 10.31 -0.34
C GLU A 81 -3.25 9.70 0.96
N VAL A 82 -2.31 9.22 1.79
CA VAL A 82 -2.59 8.68 3.13
C VAL A 82 -1.63 9.33 4.10
N LYS A 83 -2.13 10.22 4.94
CA LYS A 83 -1.33 10.89 5.97
C LYS A 83 -1.00 9.91 7.10
N PRO A 84 0.16 10.04 7.75
CA PRO A 84 0.46 9.26 8.93
C PRO A 84 -0.56 9.59 10.03
N ALA A 85 -1.13 8.55 10.64
CA ALA A 85 -2.08 8.67 11.74
C ALA A 85 -1.94 7.47 12.66
N GLN A 86 -2.33 7.63 13.91
CA GLN A 86 -2.47 6.55 14.86
C GLN A 86 -3.93 6.12 14.90
N LEU A 87 -4.15 4.80 14.82
CA LEU A 87 -5.48 4.23 14.97
C LEU A 87 -5.78 4.03 16.44
N THR A 88 -6.92 4.54 16.86
CA THR A 88 -7.53 4.20 18.14
C THR A 88 -8.79 3.40 17.83
N GLU A 89 -8.83 2.15 18.26
CA GLU A 89 -10.03 1.33 18.15
C GLU A 89 -11.06 1.87 19.15
N LEU A 90 -12.27 2.08 18.67
CA LEU A 90 -13.40 2.42 19.52
C LEU A 90 -13.96 1.13 20.10
N ASP A 91 -14.26 1.12 21.39
CA ASP A 91 -14.97 0.01 22.01
C ASP A 91 -16.26 -0.26 21.23
N SER A 92 -16.34 -1.44 20.64
CA SER A 92 -17.53 -1.86 19.90
C SER A 92 -18.66 -2.04 20.90
N GLN A 93 -19.63 -1.15 20.87
CA GLN A 93 -20.90 -1.38 21.55
C GLN A 93 -21.57 -2.61 20.89
N PRO A 94 -22.14 -3.52 21.69
CA PRO A 94 -22.86 -4.64 21.11
C PRO A 94 -24.00 -4.12 20.25
N PHE A 95 -23.94 -4.40 18.95
CA PHE A 95 -25.04 -4.13 18.05
C PHE A 95 -26.06 -5.25 18.17
N PHE A 96 -27.32 -4.90 18.37
CA PHE A 96 -28.40 -5.85 18.27
C PHE A 96 -28.57 -6.28 16.81
N THR A 97 -28.60 -7.55 16.57
CA THR A 97 -28.85 -8.15 15.26
C THR A 97 -30.32 -8.59 15.17
N GLU A 98 -30.80 -8.91 13.96
CA GLU A 98 -32.14 -9.47 13.76
C GLU A 98 -32.35 -10.74 14.62
N ALA A 99 -31.30 -11.54 14.79
CA ALA A 99 -31.32 -12.74 15.63
C ALA A 99 -31.55 -12.47 17.12
N ASP A 100 -31.24 -11.25 17.59
CA ASP A 100 -31.45 -10.84 18.97
C ASP A 100 -32.87 -10.33 19.25
N LEU A 101 -33.70 -10.21 18.19
CA LEU A 101 -35.07 -9.73 18.30
C LEU A 101 -36.03 -10.88 18.61
N SER A 102 -36.93 -10.66 19.56
CA SER A 102 -37.97 -11.64 19.88
C SER A 102 -38.95 -11.76 18.69
N GLY A 103 -39.04 -12.97 18.12
CA GLY A 103 -39.90 -13.26 16.96
C GLY A 103 -39.21 -13.04 15.60
N HIS A 104 -37.88 -13.00 15.55
CA HIS A 104 -37.13 -13.03 14.29
C HIS A 104 -37.45 -14.29 13.48
N LEU A 105 -37.34 -14.19 12.16
CA LEU A 105 -37.51 -15.31 11.25
C LEU A 105 -36.23 -16.14 11.20
N GLU A 106 -36.36 -17.45 11.44
CA GLU A 106 -35.23 -18.38 11.31
C GLU A 106 -34.74 -18.43 9.86
N GLY A 107 -33.39 -18.39 9.66
CA GLY A 107 -32.78 -18.53 8.33
C GLY A 107 -33.01 -19.94 7.76
N GLN A 108 -33.22 -20.04 6.45
CA GLN A 108 -33.48 -21.33 5.78
C GLN A 108 -32.26 -22.28 5.74
N ASP A 109 -31.09 -21.84 6.20
CA ASP A 109 -29.79 -22.55 6.11
C ASP A 109 -29.23 -22.99 7.49
N GLU A 110 -30.07 -23.15 8.53
CA GLU A 110 -29.60 -23.60 9.85
C GLU A 110 -29.24 -25.11 9.86
N GLY A 111 -28.25 -25.49 9.06
CA GLY A 111 -27.64 -26.83 9.12
C GLY A 111 -26.24 -26.87 9.75
N GLN A 112 -25.61 -25.73 10.01
CA GLN A 112 -24.32 -25.64 10.69
C GLN A 112 -24.28 -24.39 11.56
N GLN A 113 -24.63 -24.53 12.84
CA GLN A 113 -24.27 -23.55 13.83
C GLN A 113 -22.73 -23.58 13.99
N GLU A 114 -22.03 -22.79 13.20
CA GLU A 114 -20.71 -22.34 13.62
C GLU A 114 -20.93 -21.35 14.77
N GLU A 115 -20.68 -21.83 16.01
CA GLU A 115 -20.54 -20.93 17.15
C GLU A 115 -19.65 -19.76 16.73
N PRO A 116 -20.00 -18.50 17.07
CA PRO A 116 -19.14 -17.37 16.80
C PRO A 116 -17.83 -17.64 17.53
N GLN A 117 -16.84 -18.16 16.79
CA GLN A 117 -15.49 -18.24 17.31
C GLN A 117 -15.09 -16.82 17.67
N LYS A 118 -15.04 -16.54 18.98
CA LYS A 118 -14.28 -15.41 19.50
C LYS A 118 -12.87 -15.58 18.95
N GLN A 119 -12.60 -14.95 17.83
CA GLN A 119 -11.25 -14.70 17.38
C GLN A 119 -10.64 -13.82 18.46
N GLU A 120 -10.03 -14.49 19.44
CA GLU A 120 -9.17 -13.82 20.41
C GLU A 120 -8.15 -13.03 19.61
N ASP A 121 -8.20 -11.72 19.80
CA ASP A 121 -7.32 -10.73 19.18
C ASP A 121 -5.85 -10.96 19.54
N ALA A 122 -5.25 -12.01 19.01
CA ALA A 122 -3.80 -12.18 18.98
C ALA A 122 -3.11 -11.17 18.03
N GLN A 123 -3.88 -10.21 17.48
CA GLN A 123 -3.41 -9.22 16.50
C GLN A 123 -3.08 -7.84 17.09
N SER A 124 -3.28 -7.61 18.37
CA SER A 124 -3.11 -6.27 18.96
C SER A 124 -1.67 -5.75 19.03
N THR A 125 -0.67 -6.57 18.75
CA THR A 125 0.76 -6.18 18.82
C THR A 125 1.46 -6.08 17.48
N SER A 126 0.78 -6.35 16.37
CA SER A 126 1.39 -6.21 15.04
C SER A 126 1.67 -4.74 14.72
N PRO A 127 2.88 -4.40 14.21
CA PRO A 127 3.19 -3.04 13.72
C PRO A 127 2.15 -2.51 12.73
N ALA A 128 1.52 -3.39 11.95
CA ALA A 128 0.48 -3.05 11.00
C ALA A 128 -0.79 -2.47 11.66
N ASN A 129 -1.07 -2.80 12.93
CA ASN A 129 -2.25 -2.27 13.62
C ASN A 129 -2.05 -0.85 14.16
N LYS A 130 -0.79 -0.43 14.33
CA LYS A 130 -0.46 0.92 14.82
C LYS A 130 -0.20 1.91 13.68
N ASP A 131 0.21 1.43 12.53
CA ASP A 131 0.54 2.24 11.35
C ASP A 131 -0.65 2.29 10.39
N PHE A 132 -1.31 3.44 10.35
CA PHE A 132 -2.47 3.67 9.48
C PHE A 132 -2.13 3.54 8.00
N GLN A 133 -0.95 4.00 7.58
CA GLN A 133 -0.52 3.91 6.17
C GLN A 133 -0.34 2.45 5.76
N LEU A 134 0.34 1.66 6.58
CA LEU A 134 0.54 0.24 6.34
C LEU A 134 -0.79 -0.53 6.32
N ARG A 135 -1.68 -0.26 7.28
CA ARG A 135 -3.02 -0.88 7.32
C ARG A 135 -3.85 -0.55 6.08
N SER A 136 -3.81 0.71 5.64
CA SER A 136 -4.51 1.15 4.43
C SER A 136 -3.98 0.43 3.18
N ALA A 137 -2.66 0.29 3.06
CA ALA A 137 -2.02 -0.43 1.96
C ALA A 137 -2.39 -1.92 1.95
N LEU A 138 -2.40 -2.57 3.11
CA LEU A 138 -2.81 -3.97 3.24
C LEU A 138 -4.29 -4.17 2.87
N ASN A 139 -5.17 -3.25 3.26
CA ASN A 139 -6.59 -3.31 2.90
C ASN A 139 -6.78 -3.15 1.39
N LEU A 140 -6.04 -2.24 0.75
CA LEU A 140 -6.06 -2.09 -0.70
C LEU A 140 -5.59 -3.37 -1.39
N LEU A 141 -4.47 -3.96 -0.96
CA LEU A 141 -3.96 -5.22 -1.51
C LEU A 141 -4.96 -6.36 -1.37
N LYS A 142 -5.63 -6.48 -0.23
CA LYS A 142 -6.71 -7.47 -0.02
C LYS A 142 -7.85 -7.24 -1.02
N GLY A 143 -8.32 -6.00 -1.17
CA GLY A 143 -9.37 -5.65 -2.13
C GLY A 143 -8.99 -6.00 -3.57
N MET A 144 -7.80 -5.62 -4.01
CA MET A 144 -7.26 -5.95 -5.33
C MET A 144 -7.16 -7.47 -5.55
N SER A 145 -6.71 -8.21 -4.53
CA SER A 145 -6.61 -9.68 -4.60
C SER A 145 -7.98 -10.35 -4.75
N ILE A 146 -9.01 -9.85 -4.05
CA ILE A 146 -10.39 -10.35 -4.16
C ILE A 146 -10.93 -10.11 -5.57
N LEU A 147 -10.74 -8.91 -6.12
CA LEU A 147 -11.19 -8.56 -7.48
C LEU A 147 -10.48 -9.40 -8.54
N ASN A 148 -9.15 -9.59 -8.41
CA ASN A 148 -8.38 -10.41 -9.34
C ASN A 148 -8.83 -11.89 -9.33
N LYS A 149 -9.19 -12.42 -8.15
CA LYS A 149 -9.73 -13.79 -8.07
C LYS A 149 -11.08 -13.93 -8.76
N ARG A 150 -11.96 -12.93 -8.66
CA ARG A 150 -13.28 -12.93 -9.29
C ARG A 150 -13.21 -12.79 -10.82
N ASN A 151 -12.21 -12.04 -11.31
CA ASN A 151 -12.02 -11.78 -12.73
C ASN A 151 -11.24 -12.88 -13.46
N LYS A 152 -10.70 -13.88 -12.77
CA LYS A 152 -10.14 -15.07 -13.45
C LYS A 152 -11.30 -15.91 -13.98
N PRO A 153 -11.38 -16.13 -15.31
CA PRO A 153 -12.39 -17.02 -15.86
C PRO A 153 -12.21 -18.40 -15.22
N THR A 154 -13.31 -18.95 -14.71
CA THR A 154 -13.35 -20.34 -14.28
C THR A 154 -12.98 -21.17 -15.52
N GLN A 155 -11.81 -21.80 -15.52
CA GLN A 155 -11.52 -22.82 -16.51
C GLN A 155 -12.50 -23.97 -16.20
N GLU A 156 -13.61 -23.99 -16.94
CA GLU A 156 -14.43 -25.18 -17.03
C GLU A 156 -13.53 -26.32 -17.55
N SER A 157 -13.38 -27.32 -16.71
CA SER A 157 -12.79 -28.60 -17.07
C SER A 157 -13.60 -29.16 -18.21
N ALA A 158 -13.13 -29.04 -19.45
CA ALA A 158 -13.56 -29.83 -20.56
C ALA A 158 -12.85 -31.18 -20.44
N ASP A 159 -13.53 -32.15 -19.89
CA ASP A 159 -13.32 -33.59 -20.13
C ASP A 159 -14.33 -34.09 -21.16
#